data_a17da5f5cb1e5a60014b09693d72aff3
#
_entry.id   a17da5f5cb1e5a60014b09693d72aff3
#
_cell.length_a   1.000
_cell.length_b   1.000
_cell.length_c   1.000
_cell.angle_alpha   90.00
_cell.angle_beta   90.00
_cell.angle_gamma   90.00
#
_symmetry.space_group_name_H-M   'P 1'
#
loop_
_entity.id
_entity.type
_entity.pdbx_description
1 polymer ?
#
loop_
_entity_poly.entity_id
_entity_poly.type
_entity_poly.pdbx_seq_one_letter_code
_entity_poly.pdbx_strand_id
1 'polypeptide(L)'
;EHPDLPIIMLTARAEEMDVIVGLNAGADDYVAKPFRLAELVARIRARLRVSEQGRVAHPSGRLVGAGIELDVEARRCFVTDRTGTRVEIELTTTEFDLLSLLMRQPGVTLKREQIMAEVWDENWWGSTRTLDTHTSTLRRKILDDTDPLSKIVTVRGVGFRFEPTAHAEA
;
A
#
# COMPACT_ATOMS: atom_id res chain seq x y z
N GLU A 1 -13.27 14.90 6.69
CA GLU A 1 -12.09 14.28 6.03
C GLU A 1 -12.59 13.16 5.13
N HIS A 2 -12.00 13.02 3.96
CA HIS A 2 -12.36 12.02 2.95
C HIS A 2 -11.17 11.07 2.79
N PRO A 3 -11.07 10.00 3.58
CA PRO A 3 -9.94 9.07 3.56
C PRO A 3 -9.75 8.36 2.21
N ASP A 4 -10.81 8.30 1.40
CA ASP A 4 -10.81 7.63 0.09
C ASP A 4 -10.40 8.55 -1.08
N LEU A 5 -10.07 9.82 -0.79
CA LEU A 5 -9.67 10.75 -1.85
C LEU A 5 -8.19 10.56 -2.20
N PRO A 6 -7.84 10.12 -3.42
CA PRO A 6 -6.43 10.00 -3.80
C PRO A 6 -5.73 11.35 -3.85
N ILE A 7 -4.53 11.41 -3.31
CA ILE A 7 -3.72 12.63 -3.21
C ILE A 7 -2.47 12.48 -4.08
N ILE A 8 -2.32 13.36 -5.08
CA ILE A 8 -1.09 13.46 -5.88
C ILE A 8 -0.36 14.75 -5.52
N MET A 9 0.86 14.62 -5.04
CA MET A 9 1.69 15.75 -4.67
C MET A 9 2.46 16.29 -5.88
N LEU A 10 2.35 17.59 -6.16
CA LEU A 10 3.17 18.27 -7.16
C LEU A 10 4.33 18.99 -6.47
N THR A 11 5.56 18.51 -6.66
CA THR A 11 6.73 19.03 -5.95
C THR A 11 7.75 19.67 -6.89
N ALA A 12 8.35 20.80 -6.48
CA ALA A 12 9.52 21.37 -7.13
C ALA A 12 10.83 20.69 -6.70
N ARG A 13 10.77 19.92 -5.61
CA ARG A 13 11.89 19.19 -5.05
C ARG A 13 11.73 17.72 -5.35
N ALA A 14 12.63 17.21 -6.20
CA ALA A 14 12.70 15.79 -6.55
C ALA A 14 13.72 15.05 -5.66
N GLU A 15 14.21 15.70 -4.59
CA GLU A 15 15.11 15.06 -3.66
C GLU A 15 14.39 13.93 -2.92
N GLU A 16 15.06 12.82 -2.76
CA GLU A 16 14.51 11.58 -2.22
C GLU A 16 13.82 11.79 -0.87
N MET A 17 14.41 12.63 0.00
CA MET A 17 13.86 12.91 1.32
C MET A 17 12.53 13.66 1.29
N ASP A 18 12.38 14.64 0.39
CA ASP A 18 11.13 15.42 0.27
C ASP A 18 9.99 14.55 -0.25
N VAL A 19 10.28 13.64 -1.17
CA VAL A 19 9.32 12.67 -1.69
C VAL A 19 8.87 11.70 -0.59
N ILE A 20 9.81 11.16 0.18
CA ILE A 20 9.52 10.26 1.30
C ILE A 20 8.64 10.95 2.34
N VAL A 21 8.92 12.21 2.67
CA VAL A 21 8.11 13.00 3.63
C VAL A 21 6.69 13.16 3.13
N GLY A 22 6.49 13.51 1.85
CA GLY A 22 5.15 13.67 1.28
C GLY A 22 4.35 12.38 1.24
N LEU A 23 4.96 11.27 0.84
CA LEU A 23 4.31 9.95 0.82
C LEU A 23 4.01 9.47 2.25
N ASN A 24 4.90 9.69 3.22
CA ASN A 24 4.67 9.40 4.63
C ASN A 24 3.55 10.26 5.24
N ALA A 25 3.33 11.46 4.71
CA ALA A 25 2.23 12.33 5.12
C ALA A 25 0.86 11.91 4.54
N GLY A 26 0.85 10.89 3.68
CA GLY A 26 -0.39 10.31 3.14
C GLY A 26 -0.65 10.60 1.67
N ALA A 27 0.31 11.15 0.91
CA ALA A 27 0.17 11.24 -0.53
C ALA A 27 0.28 9.84 -1.17
N ASP A 28 -0.60 9.57 -2.14
CA ASP A 28 -0.62 8.28 -2.86
C ASP A 28 0.42 8.25 -3.99
N ASP A 29 0.79 9.41 -4.50
CA ASP A 29 1.74 9.55 -5.58
C ASP A 29 2.38 10.95 -5.58
N TYR A 30 3.43 11.13 -6.38
CA TYR A 30 4.05 12.43 -6.59
C TYR A 30 4.45 12.65 -8.05
N VAL A 31 4.49 13.93 -8.45
CA VAL A 31 5.00 14.38 -9.76
C VAL A 31 5.98 15.52 -9.55
N ALA A 32 7.21 15.35 -9.99
CA ALA A 32 8.24 16.37 -9.90
C ALA A 32 8.09 17.44 -10.99
N LYS A 33 8.25 18.71 -10.62
CA LYS A 33 8.34 19.83 -11.58
C LYS A 33 9.77 19.95 -12.15
N PRO A 34 9.91 20.19 -13.45
CA PRO A 34 8.88 20.38 -14.47
C PRO A 34 8.29 19.04 -14.95
N PHE A 35 6.96 18.97 -15.13
CA PHE A 35 6.26 17.78 -15.62
C PHE A 35 5.51 18.04 -16.92
N ARG A 36 5.21 16.98 -17.65
CA ARG A 36 4.35 17.05 -18.83
C ARG A 36 2.89 16.91 -18.40
N LEU A 37 2.01 17.76 -18.95
CA LEU A 37 0.58 17.71 -18.64
C LEU A 37 -0.01 16.31 -18.89
N ALA A 38 0.43 15.65 -19.97
CA ALA A 38 0.00 14.28 -20.29
C ALA A 38 0.35 13.27 -19.19
N GLU A 39 1.52 13.41 -18.55
CA GLU A 39 1.92 12.59 -17.43
C GLU A 39 1.01 12.80 -16.23
N LEU A 40 0.76 14.06 -15.84
CA LEU A 40 -0.11 14.37 -14.72
C LEU A 40 -1.52 13.84 -14.95
N VAL A 41 -2.09 14.05 -16.15
CA VAL A 41 -3.43 13.54 -16.51
C VAL A 41 -3.48 12.02 -16.47
N ALA A 42 -2.43 11.33 -16.95
CA ALA A 42 -2.35 9.87 -16.88
C ALA A 42 -2.38 9.37 -15.43
N ARG A 43 -1.59 9.98 -14.54
CA ARG A 43 -1.55 9.64 -13.11
C ARG A 43 -2.87 9.90 -12.39
N ILE A 44 -3.53 11.03 -12.66
CA ILE A 44 -4.87 11.33 -12.12
C ILE A 44 -5.86 10.25 -12.55
N ARG A 45 -5.89 9.92 -13.84
CA ARG A 45 -6.80 8.86 -14.35
C ARG A 45 -6.52 7.50 -13.74
N ALA A 46 -5.24 7.15 -13.57
CA ALA A 46 -4.83 5.92 -12.91
C ALA A 46 -5.39 5.84 -11.49
N ARG A 47 -5.21 6.89 -10.70
CA ARG A 47 -5.71 6.96 -9.32
C ARG A 47 -7.24 6.90 -9.22
N LEU A 48 -7.95 7.60 -10.09
CA LEU A 48 -9.42 7.56 -10.13
C LEU A 48 -9.92 6.17 -10.54
N ARG A 49 -9.28 5.52 -11.51
CA ARG A 49 -9.66 4.18 -11.98
C ARG A 49 -9.45 3.12 -10.89
N VAL A 50 -8.33 3.15 -10.17
CA VAL A 50 -8.08 2.24 -9.03
C VAL A 50 -9.15 2.43 -7.95
N SER A 51 -9.53 3.68 -7.65
CA SER A 51 -10.62 3.99 -6.73
C SER A 51 -11.98 3.45 -7.20
N GLU A 52 -12.28 3.52 -8.50
CA GLU A 52 -13.53 3.00 -9.08
C GLU A 52 -13.52 1.47 -9.21
N GLN A 53 -12.42 0.88 -9.63
CA GLN A 53 -12.26 -0.59 -9.74
C GLN A 53 -12.24 -1.26 -8.37
N GLY A 54 -11.74 -0.58 -7.34
CA GLY A 54 -11.88 -0.98 -5.96
C GLY A 54 -13.33 -1.15 -5.51
N ARG A 55 -14.26 -0.45 -6.18
CA ARG A 55 -15.71 -0.59 -5.94
C ARG A 55 -16.39 -1.71 -6.75
N VAL A 56 -15.82 -2.12 -7.88
CA VAL A 56 -16.53 -2.97 -8.86
C VAL A 56 -16.01 -4.41 -8.92
N ALA A 57 -14.77 -4.68 -8.55
CA ALA A 57 -14.13 -5.97 -8.83
C ALA A 57 -13.53 -6.68 -7.60
N HIS A 58 -13.74 -6.20 -6.40
CA HIS A 58 -13.23 -6.92 -5.22
C HIS A 58 -14.21 -8.01 -4.82
N PRO A 59 -13.77 -9.29 -4.73
CA PRO A 59 -14.58 -10.28 -4.08
C PRO A 59 -14.94 -9.77 -2.69
N SER A 60 -16.24 -9.67 -2.45
CA SER A 60 -16.80 -9.33 -1.14
C SER A 60 -16.19 -10.26 -0.10
N GLY A 61 -15.67 -9.70 0.97
CA GLY A 61 -15.17 -10.54 2.05
C GLY A 61 -14.17 -9.86 2.96
N ARG A 62 -13.92 -10.55 4.05
CA ARG A 62 -12.86 -10.22 4.99
C ARG A 62 -11.59 -11.00 4.66
N LEU A 63 -10.46 -10.30 4.63
CA LEU A 63 -9.14 -10.91 4.56
C LEU A 63 -8.56 -10.94 5.98
N VAL A 64 -8.14 -12.11 6.44
CA VAL A 64 -7.63 -12.28 7.80
C VAL A 64 -6.30 -13.03 7.75
N GLY A 65 -5.29 -12.52 8.45
CA GLY A 65 -3.99 -13.16 8.57
C GLY A 65 -3.03 -12.35 9.45
N ALA A 66 -2.11 -13.01 10.14
CA ALA A 66 -1.07 -12.40 10.96
C ALA A 66 -1.60 -11.33 11.96
N GLY A 67 -2.79 -11.53 12.53
CA GLY A 67 -3.42 -10.55 13.42
C GLY A 67 -3.98 -9.31 12.73
N ILE A 68 -4.10 -9.34 11.39
CA ILE A 68 -4.70 -8.28 10.58
C ILE A 68 -6.06 -8.78 10.07
N GLU A 69 -7.06 -7.91 10.07
CA GLU A 69 -8.37 -8.12 9.46
C GLU A 69 -8.68 -6.92 8.55
N LEU A 70 -8.88 -7.18 7.27
CA LEU A 70 -9.36 -6.19 6.29
C LEU A 70 -10.82 -6.47 5.95
N ASP A 71 -11.68 -5.50 6.19
CA ASP A 71 -13.01 -5.44 5.60
C ASP A 71 -12.89 -4.73 4.24
N VAL A 72 -12.94 -5.53 3.17
CA VAL A 72 -12.66 -5.00 1.82
C VAL A 72 -13.79 -4.10 1.33
N GLU A 73 -15.04 -4.40 1.68
CA GLU A 73 -16.20 -3.60 1.27
C GLU A 73 -16.27 -2.27 2.00
N ALA A 74 -16.08 -2.31 3.33
CA ALA A 74 -16.08 -1.12 4.17
C ALA A 74 -14.75 -0.33 4.12
N ARG A 75 -13.71 -0.86 3.46
CA ARG A 75 -12.33 -0.32 3.44
C ARG A 75 -11.77 -0.03 4.84
N ARG A 76 -12.04 -0.93 5.78
CA ARG A 76 -11.59 -0.82 7.18
C ARG A 76 -10.49 -1.83 7.47
N CYS A 77 -9.51 -1.41 8.24
CA CYS A 77 -8.41 -2.26 8.69
C CYS A 77 -8.38 -2.35 10.22
N PHE A 78 -8.24 -3.56 10.72
CA PHE A 78 -8.07 -3.81 12.15
C PHE A 78 -6.82 -4.62 12.38
N VAL A 79 -6.10 -4.30 13.44
CA VAL A 79 -4.90 -5.02 13.86
C VAL A 79 -5.09 -5.49 15.30
N THR A 80 -4.75 -6.73 15.56
CA THR A 80 -4.67 -7.25 16.93
C THR A 80 -3.28 -6.93 17.47
N ASP A 81 -3.23 -6.12 18.52
CA ASP A 81 -1.99 -5.72 19.17
C ASP A 81 -1.42 -6.86 20.05
N ARG A 82 -0.26 -6.60 20.66
CA ARG A 82 0.41 -7.59 21.52
C ARG A 82 -0.36 -7.95 22.79
N THR A 83 -1.33 -7.15 23.17
CA THR A 83 -2.23 -7.43 24.31
C THR A 83 -3.44 -8.27 23.92
N GLY A 84 -3.60 -8.58 22.63
CA GLY A 84 -4.77 -9.25 22.07
C GLY A 84 -5.93 -8.29 21.80
N THR A 85 -5.72 -6.98 21.92
CA THR A 85 -6.75 -5.98 21.68
C THR A 85 -6.86 -5.69 20.19
N ARG A 86 -8.08 -5.74 19.65
CA ARG A 86 -8.39 -5.38 18.27
C ARG A 86 -8.55 -3.87 18.16
N VAL A 87 -7.67 -3.24 17.37
CA VAL A 87 -7.61 -1.79 17.16
C VAL A 87 -7.87 -1.49 15.69
N GLU A 88 -8.74 -0.54 15.40
CA GLU A 88 -8.92 -0.03 14.04
C GLU A 88 -7.80 0.95 13.71
N ILE A 89 -7.21 0.79 12.51
CA ILE A 89 -6.15 1.67 12.00
C ILE A 89 -6.57 2.30 10.69
N GLU A 90 -6.20 3.57 10.52
CA GLU A 90 -6.45 4.31 9.28
C GLU A 90 -5.33 4.05 8.28
N LEU A 91 -5.70 3.49 7.12
CA LEU A 91 -4.84 3.34 5.96
C LEU A 91 -5.24 4.35 4.89
N THR A 92 -4.26 4.89 4.16
CA THR A 92 -4.55 5.60 2.92
C THR A 92 -5.09 4.63 1.87
N THR A 93 -5.68 5.16 0.79
CA THR A 93 -6.18 4.34 -0.31
C THR A 93 -5.10 3.40 -0.84
N THR A 94 -3.90 3.92 -1.10
CA THR A 94 -2.77 3.14 -1.61
C THR A 94 -2.28 2.08 -0.63
N GLU A 95 -2.19 2.40 0.66
CA GLU A 95 -1.79 1.43 1.69
C GLU A 95 -2.82 0.30 1.83
N PHE A 96 -4.11 0.63 1.77
CA PHE A 96 -5.17 -0.35 1.83
C PHE A 96 -5.14 -1.29 0.63
N ASP A 97 -4.99 -0.75 -0.58
CA ASP A 97 -4.95 -1.54 -1.81
C ASP A 97 -3.70 -2.43 -1.86
N LEU A 98 -2.54 -1.91 -1.43
CA LEU A 98 -1.31 -2.68 -1.32
C LEU A 98 -1.46 -3.86 -0.33
N LEU A 99 -1.99 -3.60 0.86
CA LEU A 99 -2.20 -4.65 1.85
C LEU A 99 -3.23 -5.67 1.39
N SER A 100 -4.34 -5.22 0.80
CA SER A 100 -5.37 -6.08 0.24
C SER A 100 -4.81 -7.01 -0.85
N LEU A 101 -4.00 -6.47 -1.78
CA LEU A 101 -3.36 -7.25 -2.83
C LEU A 101 -2.45 -8.34 -2.25
N LEU A 102 -1.61 -7.98 -1.29
CA LEU A 102 -0.68 -8.92 -0.65
C LEU A 102 -1.42 -10.00 0.15
N MET A 103 -2.46 -9.63 0.91
CA MET A 103 -3.24 -10.56 1.73
C MET A 103 -4.14 -11.50 0.92
N ARG A 104 -4.45 -11.20 -0.33
CA ARG A 104 -5.19 -12.11 -1.23
C ARG A 104 -4.36 -13.28 -1.71
N GLN A 105 -3.04 -13.15 -1.69
CA GLN A 105 -2.11 -14.16 -2.16
C GLN A 105 -1.07 -14.46 -1.06
N PRO A 106 -1.51 -14.96 0.11
CA PRO A 106 -0.63 -15.21 1.24
C PRO A 106 0.43 -16.24 0.88
N GLY A 107 1.66 -16.02 1.32
CA GLY A 107 2.80 -16.88 1.01
C GLY A 107 3.37 -16.75 -0.40
N VAL A 108 2.69 -16.00 -1.28
CA VAL A 108 3.15 -15.79 -2.67
C VAL A 108 3.97 -14.50 -2.76
N THR A 109 5.16 -14.61 -3.37
CA THR A 109 5.99 -13.42 -3.65
C THR A 109 5.48 -12.72 -4.89
N LEU A 110 4.97 -11.50 -4.73
CA LEU A 110 4.56 -10.64 -5.84
C LEU A 110 5.75 -9.79 -6.29
N LYS A 111 5.97 -9.72 -7.61
CA LYS A 111 7.03 -8.89 -8.19
C LYS A 111 6.69 -7.42 -8.04
N ARG A 112 7.72 -6.56 -7.97
CA ARG A 112 7.54 -5.11 -7.85
C ARG A 112 6.71 -4.53 -8.98
N GLU A 113 7.00 -4.94 -10.22
CA GLU A 113 6.28 -4.49 -11.40
C GLU A 113 4.80 -4.90 -11.37
N GLN A 114 4.51 -6.11 -10.90
CA GLN A 114 3.14 -6.59 -10.73
C GLN A 114 2.39 -5.75 -9.69
N ILE A 115 2.98 -5.52 -8.52
CA ILE A 115 2.38 -4.69 -7.47
C ILE A 115 2.14 -3.26 -7.99
N MET A 116 3.12 -2.68 -8.71
CA MET A 116 2.98 -1.36 -9.29
C MET A 116 1.84 -1.30 -10.32
N ALA A 117 1.72 -2.31 -11.18
CA ALA A 117 0.65 -2.37 -12.18
C ALA A 117 -0.74 -2.48 -11.53
N GLU A 118 -0.88 -3.27 -10.45
CA GLU A 118 -2.18 -3.51 -9.81
C GLU A 118 -2.59 -2.38 -8.85
N VAL A 119 -1.65 -1.78 -8.11
CA VAL A 119 -1.94 -0.74 -7.10
C VAL A 119 -1.84 0.67 -7.67
N TRP A 120 -0.93 0.91 -8.61
CA TRP A 120 -0.76 2.23 -9.22
C TRP A 120 -1.34 2.33 -10.62
N ASP A 121 -0.91 1.55 -11.56
CA ASP A 121 -1.40 1.36 -12.93
C ASP A 121 -0.38 0.58 -13.77
N GLU A 122 -0.82 -0.20 -14.75
CA GLU A 122 0.04 -0.93 -15.69
C GLU A 122 0.97 -0.02 -16.51
N ASN A 123 0.60 1.26 -16.69
CA ASN A 123 1.39 2.28 -17.38
C ASN A 123 2.16 3.18 -16.41
N TRP A 124 2.51 2.68 -15.22
CA TRP A 124 3.29 3.44 -14.27
C TRP A 124 4.71 3.72 -14.78
N TRP A 125 5.06 5.01 -14.91
CA TRP A 125 6.37 5.48 -15.40
C TRP A 125 7.27 6.01 -14.29
N GLY A 126 6.85 5.93 -13.04
CA GLY A 126 7.57 6.44 -11.89
C GLY A 126 8.58 5.45 -11.31
N SER A 127 9.29 5.91 -10.27
CA SER A 127 10.23 5.07 -9.53
C SER A 127 9.51 4.03 -8.68
N THR A 128 9.99 2.80 -8.67
CA THR A 128 9.54 1.74 -7.74
C THR A 128 9.85 2.05 -6.27
N ARG A 129 10.61 3.11 -5.98
CA ARG A 129 10.87 3.61 -4.61
C ARG A 129 9.59 4.04 -3.90
N THR A 130 8.58 4.52 -4.65
CA THR A 130 7.25 4.81 -4.11
C THR A 130 6.67 3.59 -3.39
N LEU A 131 6.80 2.40 -3.98
CA LEU A 131 6.37 1.15 -3.36
C LEU A 131 7.13 0.86 -2.05
N ASP A 132 8.44 1.07 -2.01
CA ASP A 132 9.23 0.86 -0.79
C ASP A 132 8.79 1.80 0.35
N THR A 133 8.50 3.06 0.02
CA THR A 133 8.03 4.05 0.99
C THR A 133 6.65 3.67 1.55
N HIS A 134 5.68 3.35 0.69
CA HIS A 134 4.36 2.91 1.13
C HIS A 134 4.42 1.59 1.92
N THR A 135 5.28 0.64 1.52
CA THR A 135 5.48 -0.58 2.29
C THR A 135 6.06 -0.30 3.68
N SER A 136 7.02 0.62 3.79
CA SER A 136 7.59 1.01 5.07
C SER A 136 6.56 1.68 5.99
N THR A 137 5.75 2.60 5.46
CA THR A 137 4.69 3.27 6.22
C THR A 137 3.60 2.27 6.64
N LEU A 138 3.20 1.39 5.73
CA LEU A 138 2.23 0.35 6.01
C LEU A 138 2.70 -0.58 7.13
N ARG A 139 3.94 -1.09 7.07
CA ARG A 139 4.52 -1.92 8.13
C ARG A 139 4.40 -1.27 9.50
N ARG A 140 4.77 0.00 9.61
CA ARG A 140 4.67 0.74 10.87
C ARG A 140 3.23 0.81 11.38
N LYS A 141 2.25 1.05 10.49
CA LYS A 141 0.84 1.12 10.86
C LYS A 141 0.28 -0.23 11.31
N ILE A 142 0.68 -1.33 10.67
CA ILE A 142 0.23 -2.68 11.03
C ILE A 142 1.08 -3.34 12.12
N LEU A 143 1.94 -2.59 12.79
CA LEU A 143 2.81 -3.06 13.87
C LEU A 143 3.79 -4.18 13.44
N ASP A 144 4.28 -4.10 12.19
CA ASP A 144 5.16 -5.11 11.61
C ASP A 144 6.65 -4.83 11.88
N ASP A 145 7.03 -3.57 12.10
CA ASP A 145 8.41 -3.13 12.35
C ASP A 145 8.93 -3.47 13.77
N THR A 146 8.03 -3.83 14.68
CA THR A 146 8.36 -4.24 16.05
C THR A 146 8.30 -5.76 16.26
N ASP A 147 7.91 -6.50 15.23
CA ASP A 147 7.80 -7.95 15.26
C ASP A 147 9.04 -8.56 14.59
N PRO A 148 9.77 -9.47 15.25
CA PRO A 148 10.88 -10.21 14.63
C PRO A 148 10.41 -11.06 13.44
N LEU A 149 9.10 -11.32 13.36
CA LEU A 149 8.45 -12.07 12.28
C LEU A 149 7.66 -11.09 11.41
N SER A 150 8.31 -10.55 10.38
CA SER A 150 7.68 -9.59 9.48
C SER A 150 6.47 -10.18 8.75
N LYS A 151 5.32 -9.49 8.87
CA LYS A 151 4.07 -9.85 8.19
C LYS A 151 4.15 -9.56 6.68
N ILE A 152 4.89 -8.51 6.31
CA ILE A 152 5.20 -8.19 4.92
C ILE A 152 6.70 -8.37 4.70
N VAL A 153 7.09 -9.51 4.15
CA VAL A 153 8.49 -9.86 3.90
C VAL A 153 9.00 -9.22 2.62
N THR A 154 10.18 -8.61 2.68
CA THR A 154 10.91 -8.16 1.48
C THR A 154 11.71 -9.33 0.91
N VAL A 155 11.37 -9.75 -0.30
CA VAL A 155 12.16 -10.71 -1.06
C VAL A 155 13.14 -9.92 -1.95
N ARG A 156 14.40 -9.87 -1.52
CA ARG A 156 15.44 -9.05 -2.16
C ARG A 156 15.54 -9.33 -3.67
N GLY A 157 15.56 -8.27 -4.46
CA GLY A 157 15.65 -8.35 -5.92
C GLY A 157 14.38 -8.83 -6.62
N VAL A 158 13.30 -9.18 -5.89
CA VAL A 158 12.04 -9.68 -6.46
C VAL A 158 10.88 -8.77 -6.11
N GLY A 159 10.50 -8.66 -4.83
CA GLY A 159 9.32 -7.92 -4.43
C GLY A 159 8.93 -8.14 -2.97
N PHE A 160 7.65 -8.33 -2.74
CA PHE A 160 7.08 -8.47 -1.40
C PHE A 160 6.16 -9.69 -1.30
N ARG A 161 6.04 -10.21 -0.08
CA ARG A 161 5.18 -11.35 0.25
C ARG A 161 4.50 -11.12 1.60
N PHE A 162 3.22 -11.45 1.70
CA PHE A 162 2.51 -11.48 2.98
C PHE A 162 2.63 -12.87 3.62
N GLU A 163 3.04 -12.91 4.89
CA GLU A 163 3.08 -14.13 5.70
C GLU A 163 1.81 -14.20 6.57
N PRO A 164 0.92 -15.17 6.33
CA PRO A 164 -0.38 -15.22 7.00
C PRO A 164 -0.29 -15.68 8.46
N THR A 165 0.80 -16.36 8.81
CA THR A 165 1.09 -16.81 10.17
C THR A 165 2.41 -16.21 10.61
N ALA A 166 2.43 -15.51 11.74
CA ALA A 166 3.68 -15.31 12.46
C ALA A 166 4.18 -16.70 12.82
N HIS A 167 5.25 -17.17 12.18
CA HIS A 167 5.86 -18.43 12.56
C HIS A 167 6.38 -18.32 13.99
N ALA A 168 5.62 -18.84 14.94
CA ALA A 168 6.17 -19.27 16.19
C ALA A 168 6.94 -20.58 15.88
N GLU A 169 8.18 -20.45 15.41
CA GLU A 169 9.08 -21.58 15.46
C GLU A 169 9.52 -21.75 16.90
N ALA A 170 9.27 -22.98 17.40
CA ALA A 170 9.66 -23.46 18.71
C ALA A 170 11.18 -23.56 18.86
#